data_d0e0300bacbf8a9092fd86f7a50286b1
#
_entry.id   d0e0300bacbf8a9092fd86f7a50286b1
#
_cell.length_a   1.000
_cell.length_b   1.000
_cell.length_c   1.000
_cell.angle_alpha   90.00
_cell.angle_beta   90.00
_cell.angle_gamma   90.00
#
_symmetry.space_group_name_H-M   'P 1'
#
loop_
_entity.id
_entity.type
_entity.pdbx_description
1 polymer ?
#
loop_
_entity_poly.entity_id
_entity_poly.type
_entity_poly.pdbx_seq_one_letter_code
_entity_poly.pdbx_strand_id
1 'polypeptide(L)'
;MKIFRNSRLIMLLVAAVLLAFCAPNADAAGKKPELKNVILATTTSTQDSGLLDVLIPIFEKKTGYFVKTIAVGSGQAMAMGKKGEADVMLVHSPEAEMEFVKEGFGVNRRLVMHNDFIIVGSGADPAKIKGMKSAADALKKIAAANALFISRGDNSGTHAKEKKLWKQANITPAGKKWYQETGLGMGQTLNVASEKNGYTLADRGTYLALKKNLALDILAEGDAILLNIYHVMEVNNAKWPKVNAAGAKAFADFMVSKDTQEIIRTFGVDKFGSPLFFPDAGKKVEDLGK
;
A
#
# COMPACT_ATOMS: atom_id res chain seq x y z
N MET A 1 85.62 -24.86 -22.16
CA MET A 1 84.90 -25.08 -20.88
C MET A 1 84.20 -23.76 -20.43
N LYS A 2 83.24 -23.24 -21.19
CA LYS A 2 82.50 -21.97 -20.84
C LYS A 2 81.10 -21.93 -21.42
N ILE A 3 80.40 -23.03 -21.71
CA ILE A 3 79.08 -23.05 -22.34
C ILE A 3 77.93 -23.49 -21.39
N PHE A 4 78.25 -24.02 -20.19
CA PHE A 4 77.20 -24.57 -19.29
C PHE A 4 76.74 -23.66 -18.15
N ARG A 5 77.12 -22.38 -18.12
CA ARG A 5 76.78 -21.49 -16.99
C ARG A 5 75.54 -20.58 -17.29
N ASN A 6 75.14 -20.46 -18.55
CA ASN A 6 74.01 -19.59 -18.93
C ASN A 6 72.65 -20.31 -18.98
N SER A 7 72.61 -21.65 -19.05
CA SER A 7 71.35 -22.39 -19.13
C SER A 7 70.55 -22.42 -17.81
N ARG A 8 71.24 -22.35 -16.67
CA ARG A 8 70.55 -22.31 -15.35
C ARG A 8 69.92 -20.96 -15.05
N LEU A 9 70.46 -19.85 -15.59
CA LEU A 9 69.92 -18.50 -15.39
C LEU A 9 68.69 -18.27 -16.24
N ILE A 10 68.65 -18.83 -17.45
CA ILE A 10 67.49 -18.74 -18.38
C ILE A 10 66.31 -19.59 -17.86
N MET A 11 66.60 -20.75 -17.24
CA MET A 11 65.55 -21.61 -16.69
C MET A 11 64.91 -21.04 -15.42
N LEU A 12 65.63 -20.24 -14.60
CA LEU A 12 65.07 -19.51 -13.47
C LEU A 12 64.22 -18.29 -13.85
N LEU A 13 64.55 -17.61 -14.95
CA LEU A 13 63.76 -16.49 -15.50
C LEU A 13 62.47 -16.96 -16.14
N VAL A 14 62.43 -18.10 -16.80
CA VAL A 14 61.22 -18.68 -17.41
C VAL A 14 60.29 -19.21 -16.29
N ALA A 15 60.78 -19.77 -15.22
CA ALA A 15 59.97 -20.21 -14.09
C ALA A 15 59.35 -19.02 -13.31
N ALA A 16 60.06 -17.87 -13.23
CA ALA A 16 59.50 -16.67 -12.56
C ALA A 16 58.41 -15.96 -13.40
N VAL A 17 58.47 -16.05 -14.71
CA VAL A 17 57.42 -15.46 -15.61
C VAL A 17 56.18 -16.34 -15.66
N LEU A 18 56.26 -17.66 -15.47
CA LEU A 18 55.11 -18.56 -15.45
C LEU A 18 54.35 -18.52 -14.13
N LEU A 19 54.97 -18.09 -13.01
CA LEU A 19 54.33 -17.92 -11.70
C LEU A 19 53.55 -16.58 -11.56
N ALA A 20 53.82 -15.59 -12.46
CA ALA A 20 53.12 -14.32 -12.42
C ALA A 20 51.76 -14.36 -13.17
N PHE A 21 51.42 -15.42 -13.91
CA PHE A 21 50.14 -15.56 -14.62
C PHE A 21 49.08 -16.41 -13.89
N CYS A 22 49.38 -16.95 -12.71
CA CYS A 22 48.44 -17.72 -11.89
C CYS A 22 48.06 -17.01 -10.59
N ALA A 23 48.03 -15.68 -10.57
CA ALA A 23 47.27 -14.99 -9.54
C ALA A 23 45.79 -15.21 -9.85
N PRO A 24 44.98 -15.86 -9.00
CA PRO A 24 43.54 -15.88 -9.22
C PRO A 24 43.08 -14.42 -9.14
N ASN A 25 42.44 -13.93 -10.24
CA ASN A 25 41.70 -12.67 -10.18
C ASN A 25 40.64 -12.80 -9.08
N ALA A 26 40.98 -12.36 -7.86
CA ALA A 26 40.10 -12.34 -6.71
C ALA A 26 38.92 -11.33 -6.85
N ASP A 27 38.77 -10.68 -8.05
CA ASP A 27 37.73 -9.69 -8.32
C ASP A 27 36.56 -10.19 -9.18
N ALA A 28 36.45 -11.49 -9.41
CA ALA A 28 35.27 -12.08 -10.03
C ALA A 28 34.30 -12.66 -8.98
N ALA A 29 34.13 -12.00 -7.84
CA ALA A 29 32.88 -12.15 -7.08
C ALA A 29 31.79 -11.51 -7.97
N GLY A 30 31.18 -12.30 -8.85
CA GLY A 30 30.15 -11.87 -9.75
C GLY A 30 29.10 -11.07 -8.99
N LYS A 31 28.96 -9.76 -9.27
CA LYS A 31 27.84 -8.98 -8.80
C LYS A 31 26.59 -9.78 -9.12
N LYS A 32 25.84 -10.20 -8.08
CA LYS A 32 24.51 -10.78 -8.28
C LYS A 32 23.77 -9.89 -9.26
N PRO A 33 23.13 -10.44 -10.31
CA PRO A 33 22.37 -9.63 -11.25
C PRO A 33 21.38 -8.76 -10.46
N GLU A 34 21.43 -7.45 -10.66
CA GLU A 34 20.57 -6.50 -9.97
C GLU A 34 19.12 -6.75 -10.43
N LEU A 35 18.27 -7.12 -9.49
CA LEU A 35 16.85 -7.34 -9.76
C LEU A 35 16.21 -5.97 -10.02
N LYS A 36 15.88 -5.67 -11.27
CA LYS A 36 15.26 -4.38 -11.65
C LYS A 36 13.76 -4.31 -11.35
N ASN A 37 13.07 -5.45 -11.27
CA ASN A 37 11.65 -5.48 -10.96
C ASN A 37 11.41 -5.39 -9.44
N VAL A 38 10.41 -4.59 -9.06
CA VAL A 38 9.91 -4.47 -7.68
C VAL A 38 8.43 -4.83 -7.67
N ILE A 39 8.06 -5.88 -6.95
CA ILE A 39 6.66 -6.29 -6.80
C ILE A 39 6.07 -5.52 -5.62
N LEU A 40 5.20 -4.58 -5.94
CA LEU A 40 4.43 -3.80 -4.97
C LEU A 40 3.09 -4.47 -4.71
N ALA A 41 2.88 -5.02 -3.51
CA ALA A 41 1.55 -5.41 -3.05
C ALA A 41 0.86 -4.21 -2.39
N THR A 42 -0.34 -3.88 -2.87
CA THR A 42 -1.11 -2.73 -2.38
C THR A 42 -2.61 -3.04 -2.39
N THR A 43 -3.44 -2.04 -2.13
CA THR A 43 -4.89 -2.22 -2.09
C THR A 43 -5.57 -1.68 -3.35
N THR A 44 -6.74 -2.26 -3.68
CA THR A 44 -7.54 -1.77 -4.82
C THR A 44 -7.92 -0.31 -4.64
N SER A 45 -8.24 0.15 -3.42
CA SER A 45 -8.55 1.55 -3.15
C SER A 45 -7.36 2.49 -3.39
N THR A 46 -6.13 2.05 -3.11
CA THR A 46 -4.92 2.82 -3.42
C THR A 46 -4.73 2.94 -4.94
N GLN A 47 -4.94 1.86 -5.68
CA GLN A 47 -4.87 1.86 -7.15
C GLN A 47 -5.99 2.73 -7.75
N ASP A 48 -7.24 2.53 -7.31
CA ASP A 48 -8.42 3.21 -7.83
C ASP A 48 -8.39 4.74 -7.59
N SER A 49 -7.62 5.21 -6.60
CA SER A 49 -7.40 6.65 -6.37
C SER A 49 -6.61 7.34 -7.48
N GLY A 50 -5.82 6.59 -8.27
CA GLY A 50 -4.93 7.10 -9.30
C GLY A 50 -3.58 7.64 -8.78
N LEU A 51 -3.31 7.60 -7.48
CA LEU A 51 -2.05 8.14 -6.90
C LEU A 51 -0.83 7.38 -7.44
N LEU A 52 -0.92 6.06 -7.56
CA LEU A 52 0.19 5.23 -8.04
C LEU A 52 0.51 5.48 -9.52
N ASP A 53 -0.47 5.87 -10.33
CA ASP A 53 -0.27 6.20 -11.75
C ASP A 53 0.60 7.45 -11.92
N VAL A 54 0.64 8.32 -10.91
CA VAL A 54 1.54 9.48 -10.85
C VAL A 54 2.89 9.13 -10.25
N LEU A 55 2.93 8.39 -9.14
CA LEU A 55 4.15 8.15 -8.37
C LEU A 55 5.07 7.11 -9.00
N ILE A 56 4.53 6.03 -9.56
CA ILE A 56 5.34 4.94 -10.12
C ILE A 56 6.23 5.41 -11.27
N PRO A 57 5.75 6.13 -12.30
CA PRO A 57 6.60 6.62 -13.38
C PRO A 57 7.75 7.51 -12.90
N ILE A 58 7.51 8.33 -11.85
CA ILE A 58 8.53 9.18 -11.25
C ILE A 58 9.60 8.33 -10.55
N PHE A 59 9.17 7.32 -9.78
CA PHE A 59 10.07 6.38 -9.13
C PHE A 59 10.93 5.62 -10.14
N GLU A 60 10.32 5.05 -11.17
CA GLU A 60 10.99 4.28 -12.21
C GLU A 60 12.04 5.13 -12.96
N LYS A 61 11.67 6.35 -13.34
CA LYS A 61 12.60 7.30 -13.99
C LYS A 61 13.78 7.68 -13.08
N LYS A 62 13.51 7.84 -11.77
CA LYS A 62 14.52 8.29 -10.80
C LYS A 62 15.50 7.19 -10.41
N THR A 63 15.05 5.93 -10.41
CA THR A 63 15.81 4.81 -9.83
C THR A 63 16.26 3.75 -10.84
N GLY A 64 15.59 3.65 -11.97
CA GLY A 64 15.79 2.58 -12.95
C GLY A 64 15.18 1.23 -12.56
N TYR A 65 14.46 1.15 -11.43
CA TYR A 65 13.61 0.01 -11.10
C TYR A 65 12.29 0.07 -11.87
N PHE A 66 11.66 -1.11 -12.07
CA PHE A 66 10.33 -1.24 -12.67
C PHE A 66 9.36 -1.81 -11.63
N VAL A 67 8.26 -1.12 -11.38
CA VAL A 67 7.27 -1.53 -10.37
C VAL A 67 6.18 -2.37 -11.03
N LYS A 68 5.97 -3.57 -10.49
CA LYS A 68 4.84 -4.43 -10.81
C LYS A 68 3.84 -4.34 -9.66
N THR A 69 2.79 -3.54 -9.85
CA THR A 69 1.73 -3.37 -8.85
C THR A 69 0.75 -4.53 -8.87
N ILE A 70 0.47 -5.09 -7.69
CA ILE A 70 -0.59 -6.08 -7.47
C ILE A 70 -1.54 -5.46 -6.45
N ALA A 71 -2.68 -4.99 -6.96
CA ALA A 71 -3.72 -4.33 -6.17
C ALA A 71 -4.83 -5.34 -5.80
N VAL A 72 -4.91 -5.64 -4.50
CA VAL A 72 -5.85 -6.63 -3.94
C VAL A 72 -6.42 -6.13 -2.60
N GLY A 73 -7.25 -6.89 -1.92
CA GLY A 73 -7.64 -6.56 -0.53
C GLY A 73 -6.45 -6.62 0.43
N SER A 74 -6.44 -5.80 1.50
CA SER A 74 -5.32 -5.76 2.48
C SER A 74 -4.94 -7.13 3.00
N GLY A 75 -5.91 -8.01 3.29
CA GLY A 75 -5.66 -9.37 3.76
C GLY A 75 -4.90 -10.21 2.73
N GLN A 76 -5.22 -10.08 1.44
CA GLN A 76 -4.50 -10.76 0.36
C GLN A 76 -3.10 -10.18 0.16
N ALA A 77 -2.94 -8.85 0.21
CA ALA A 77 -1.63 -8.21 0.15
C ALA A 77 -0.72 -8.70 1.30
N MET A 78 -1.25 -8.77 2.53
CA MET A 78 -0.53 -9.32 3.68
C MET A 78 -0.16 -10.79 3.49
N ALA A 79 -1.07 -11.61 2.90
CA ALA A 79 -0.80 -13.01 2.59
C ALA A 79 0.32 -13.17 1.56
N MET A 80 0.37 -12.32 0.53
CA MET A 80 1.47 -12.29 -0.44
C MET A 80 2.82 -11.99 0.24
N GLY A 81 2.87 -10.96 1.10
CA GLY A 81 4.07 -10.64 1.87
C GLY A 81 4.51 -11.79 2.78
N LYS A 82 3.57 -12.48 3.46
CA LYS A 82 3.85 -13.65 4.29
C LYS A 82 4.46 -14.83 3.52
N LYS A 83 4.22 -14.92 2.21
CA LYS A 83 4.79 -15.94 1.32
C LYS A 83 6.04 -15.48 0.57
N GLY A 84 6.45 -14.22 0.69
CA GLY A 84 7.55 -13.66 -0.09
C GLY A 84 7.22 -13.46 -1.58
N GLU A 85 5.94 -13.30 -1.91
CA GLU A 85 5.42 -13.05 -3.26
C GLU A 85 5.36 -11.56 -3.61
N ALA A 86 5.75 -10.68 -2.67
CA ALA A 86 5.93 -9.25 -2.86
C ALA A 86 7.28 -8.82 -2.29
N ASP A 87 7.81 -7.70 -2.78
CA ASP A 87 9.06 -7.10 -2.29
C ASP A 87 8.75 -5.98 -1.28
N VAL A 88 7.75 -5.17 -1.59
CA VAL A 88 7.33 -4.02 -0.79
C VAL A 88 5.80 -3.95 -0.72
N MET A 89 5.30 -3.41 0.36
CA MET A 89 3.86 -3.29 0.62
C MET A 89 3.51 -1.83 0.91
N LEU A 90 2.40 -1.36 0.33
CA LEU A 90 1.77 -0.07 0.65
C LEU A 90 0.32 -0.35 1.01
N VAL A 91 0.01 -0.35 2.29
CA VAL A 91 -1.28 -0.81 2.84
C VAL A 91 -1.76 0.09 3.97
N HIS A 92 -3.00 -0.11 4.43
CA HIS A 92 -3.67 0.74 5.43
C HIS A 92 -4.51 -0.07 6.43
N SER A 93 -3.89 -1.07 7.04
CA SER A 93 -4.48 -1.92 8.08
C SER A 93 -3.54 -2.02 9.29
N PRO A 94 -3.39 -0.96 10.09
CA PRO A 94 -2.33 -0.84 11.09
C PRO A 94 -2.17 -2.04 12.03
N GLU A 95 -3.28 -2.63 12.50
CA GLU A 95 -3.22 -3.80 13.39
C GLU A 95 -2.61 -5.02 12.70
N ALA A 96 -3.05 -5.32 11.46
CA ALA A 96 -2.51 -6.43 10.67
C ALA A 96 -1.05 -6.20 10.27
N GLU A 97 -0.67 -4.95 9.97
CA GLU A 97 0.70 -4.55 9.66
C GLU A 97 1.63 -4.74 10.85
N MET A 98 1.20 -4.34 12.05
CA MET A 98 1.97 -4.55 13.28
C MET A 98 2.20 -6.04 13.58
N GLU A 99 1.18 -6.88 13.38
CA GLU A 99 1.32 -8.33 13.56
C GLU A 99 2.27 -8.91 12.50
N PHE A 100 2.18 -8.49 11.26
CA PHE A 100 3.07 -8.90 10.17
C PHE A 100 4.55 -8.61 10.47
N VAL A 101 4.84 -7.42 11.02
CA VAL A 101 6.20 -7.04 11.44
C VAL A 101 6.63 -7.83 12.68
N LYS A 102 5.76 -8.01 13.67
CA LYS A 102 6.02 -8.80 14.88
C LYS A 102 6.33 -10.27 14.57
N GLU A 103 5.64 -10.87 13.60
CA GLU A 103 5.91 -12.21 13.10
C GLU A 103 7.21 -12.30 12.26
N GLY A 104 7.87 -11.18 12.00
CA GLY A 104 9.14 -11.10 11.27
C GLY A 104 8.99 -11.25 9.75
N PHE A 105 7.78 -11.08 9.19
CA PHE A 105 7.58 -11.12 7.74
C PHE A 105 7.88 -9.78 7.07
N GLY A 106 7.73 -8.67 7.79
CA GLY A 106 8.02 -7.32 7.32
C GLY A 106 9.03 -6.60 8.19
N VAL A 107 9.70 -5.61 7.57
CA VAL A 107 10.66 -4.73 8.25
C VAL A 107 10.43 -3.28 7.81
N ASN A 108 11.00 -2.34 8.56
CA ASN A 108 11.03 -0.91 8.18
C ASN A 108 9.64 -0.33 7.87
N ARG A 109 8.63 -0.67 8.68
CA ARG A 109 7.29 -0.09 8.56
C ARG A 109 7.35 1.41 8.82
N ARG A 110 6.95 2.23 7.84
CA ARG A 110 7.02 3.70 7.88
C ARG A 110 5.68 4.31 7.52
N LEU A 111 5.29 5.35 8.26
CA LEU A 111 4.11 6.15 7.98
C LEU A 111 4.34 6.97 6.69
N VAL A 112 3.37 6.96 5.79
CA VAL A 112 3.44 7.64 4.49
C VAL A 112 2.45 8.78 4.41
N MET A 113 1.18 8.48 4.62
CA MET A 113 0.07 9.41 4.41
C MET A 113 -1.18 8.92 5.12
N HIS A 114 -2.19 9.78 5.22
CA HIS A 114 -3.55 9.37 5.54
C HIS A 114 -4.55 9.97 4.56
N ASN A 115 -5.71 9.37 4.49
CA ASN A 115 -6.98 10.00 4.16
C ASN A 115 -8.00 9.58 5.22
N ASP A 116 -9.27 9.87 5.01
CA ASP A 116 -10.32 9.41 5.90
C ASP A 116 -11.31 8.49 5.17
N PHE A 117 -12.00 7.70 5.96
CA PHE A 117 -13.21 7.04 5.53
C PHE A 117 -14.40 7.99 5.67
N ILE A 118 -15.37 7.80 4.82
CA ILE A 118 -16.63 8.52 4.78
C ILE A 118 -17.78 7.53 4.63
N ILE A 119 -18.95 7.86 5.17
CA ILE A 119 -20.17 7.13 4.84
C ILE A 119 -20.89 7.92 3.75
N VAL A 120 -21.04 7.28 2.60
CA VAL A 120 -21.73 7.83 1.45
C VAL A 120 -23.05 7.12 1.22
N GLY A 121 -23.99 7.79 0.56
CA GLY A 121 -25.29 7.22 0.24
C GLY A 121 -26.05 8.13 -0.73
N SER A 122 -27.22 7.68 -1.17
CA SER A 122 -28.12 8.47 -2.01
C SER A 122 -28.47 9.80 -1.33
N GLY A 123 -28.60 10.87 -2.11
CA GLY A 123 -29.04 12.19 -1.62
C GLY A 123 -30.43 12.20 -0.96
N ALA A 124 -31.25 11.16 -1.18
CA ALA A 124 -32.54 10.97 -0.50
C ALA A 124 -32.39 10.68 1.00
N ASP A 125 -31.25 10.13 1.43
CA ASP A 125 -30.86 9.86 2.81
C ASP A 125 -32.00 9.33 3.71
N PRO A 126 -32.60 8.16 3.43
CA PRO A 126 -33.74 7.64 4.20
C PRO A 126 -33.42 7.42 5.68
N ALA A 127 -32.17 7.19 6.04
CA ALA A 127 -31.74 7.04 7.45
C ALA A 127 -31.46 8.37 8.15
N LYS A 128 -31.48 9.51 7.42
CA LYS A 128 -31.25 10.86 7.96
C LYS A 128 -29.93 10.98 8.71
N ILE A 129 -28.84 10.60 8.06
CA ILE A 129 -27.48 10.64 8.63
C ILE A 129 -26.65 11.83 8.12
N LYS A 130 -27.16 12.63 7.19
CA LYS A 130 -26.45 13.77 6.60
C LYS A 130 -25.96 14.75 7.68
N GLY A 131 -24.65 15.03 7.65
CA GLY A 131 -24.00 15.94 8.60
C GLY A 131 -23.61 15.30 9.94
N MET A 132 -23.83 14.02 10.12
CA MET A 132 -23.41 13.32 11.35
C MET A 132 -21.89 13.22 11.45
N LYS A 133 -21.36 13.43 12.67
CA LYS A 133 -19.93 13.33 13.01
C LYS A 133 -19.54 12.01 13.65
N SER A 134 -20.50 11.24 14.16
CA SER A 134 -20.29 9.91 14.74
C SER A 134 -20.63 8.85 13.71
N ALA A 135 -19.62 8.11 13.25
CA ALA A 135 -19.80 7.01 12.30
C ALA A 135 -20.63 5.87 12.90
N ALA A 136 -20.41 5.55 14.19
CA ALA A 136 -21.17 4.50 14.86
C ALA A 136 -22.66 4.86 14.98
N ASP A 137 -23.00 6.12 15.27
CA ASP A 137 -24.39 6.55 15.37
C ASP A 137 -25.06 6.66 14.01
N ALA A 138 -24.32 7.02 12.95
CA ALA A 138 -24.79 6.95 11.59
C ALA A 138 -25.19 5.51 11.21
N LEU A 139 -24.32 4.52 11.52
CA LEU A 139 -24.62 3.11 11.27
C LEU A 139 -25.83 2.62 12.08
N LYS A 140 -26.02 3.05 13.33
CA LYS A 140 -27.23 2.74 14.12
C LYS A 140 -28.49 3.22 13.41
N LYS A 141 -28.47 4.45 12.87
CA LYS A 141 -29.64 4.99 12.15
C LYS A 141 -29.92 4.24 10.85
N ILE A 142 -28.87 3.87 10.09
CA ILE A 142 -29.01 3.05 8.88
C ILE A 142 -29.69 1.72 9.23
N ALA A 143 -29.22 1.04 10.26
CA ALA A 143 -29.80 -0.23 10.69
C ALA A 143 -31.24 -0.09 11.21
N ALA A 144 -31.52 0.95 12.00
CA ALA A 144 -32.88 1.22 12.53
C ALA A 144 -33.90 1.52 11.42
N ALA A 145 -33.45 2.20 10.35
CA ALA A 145 -34.26 2.46 9.19
C ALA A 145 -34.39 1.25 8.24
N ASN A 146 -33.71 0.14 8.50
CA ASN A 146 -33.52 -0.98 7.57
C ASN A 146 -33.08 -0.51 6.18
N ALA A 147 -32.31 0.57 6.12
CA ALA A 147 -31.83 1.14 4.89
C ALA A 147 -30.67 0.32 4.32
N LEU A 148 -30.65 0.11 3.00
CA LEU A 148 -29.69 -0.75 2.35
C LEU A 148 -28.26 -0.27 2.59
N PHE A 149 -27.44 -1.13 3.13
CA PHE A 149 -26.00 -0.92 3.28
C PHE A 149 -25.22 -1.93 2.44
N ILE A 150 -24.32 -1.43 1.61
CA ILE A 150 -23.47 -2.21 0.72
C ILE A 150 -22.08 -2.29 1.35
N SER A 151 -21.70 -3.48 1.77
CA SER A 151 -20.38 -3.80 2.29
C SER A 151 -19.45 -4.30 1.19
N ARG A 152 -18.15 -4.07 1.36
CA ARG A 152 -17.16 -4.72 0.50
C ARG A 152 -17.14 -6.23 0.66
N GLY A 153 -17.23 -6.75 1.90
CA GLY A 153 -17.25 -8.19 2.15
C GLY A 153 -15.99 -8.97 1.74
N ASP A 154 -14.88 -8.29 1.42
CA ASP A 154 -13.68 -8.82 0.73
C ASP A 154 -12.44 -8.97 1.63
N ASN A 155 -12.60 -8.85 2.95
CA ASN A 155 -11.50 -8.82 3.93
C ASN A 155 -10.44 -7.74 3.70
N SER A 156 -10.79 -6.65 2.99
CA SER A 156 -9.94 -5.47 2.83
C SER A 156 -9.82 -4.66 4.12
N GLY A 157 -8.93 -3.66 4.11
CA GLY A 157 -8.82 -2.68 5.20
C GLY A 157 -10.11 -1.90 5.43
N THR A 158 -10.85 -1.54 4.36
CA THR A 158 -12.17 -0.91 4.45
C THR A 158 -13.18 -1.84 5.12
N HIS A 159 -13.24 -3.13 4.72
CA HIS A 159 -14.12 -4.10 5.35
C HIS A 159 -13.75 -4.36 6.83
N ALA A 160 -12.46 -4.40 7.15
CA ALA A 160 -12.02 -4.51 8.55
C ALA A 160 -12.44 -3.27 9.38
N LYS A 161 -12.31 -2.06 8.83
CA LYS A 161 -12.78 -0.81 9.44
C LYS A 161 -14.30 -0.84 9.63
N GLU A 162 -15.05 -1.24 8.62
CA GLU A 162 -16.50 -1.36 8.66
C GLU A 162 -16.97 -2.30 9.79
N LYS A 163 -16.38 -3.51 9.88
CA LYS A 163 -16.67 -4.46 10.98
C LYS A 163 -16.41 -3.86 12.35
N LYS A 164 -15.33 -3.08 12.50
CA LYS A 164 -15.00 -2.38 13.74
C LYS A 164 -16.06 -1.33 14.09
N LEU A 165 -16.54 -0.57 13.12
CA LEU A 165 -17.60 0.41 13.29
C LEU A 165 -18.95 -0.23 13.66
N TRP A 166 -19.35 -1.32 13.02
CA TRP A 166 -20.54 -2.09 13.38
C TRP A 166 -20.47 -2.64 14.80
N LYS A 167 -19.30 -3.18 15.20
CA LYS A 167 -19.06 -3.62 16.58
C LYS A 167 -19.21 -2.46 17.57
N GLN A 168 -18.68 -1.28 17.26
CA GLN A 168 -18.80 -0.08 18.08
C GLN A 168 -20.26 0.43 18.15
N ALA A 169 -21.01 0.28 17.08
CA ALA A 169 -22.45 0.55 17.06
C ALA A 169 -23.28 -0.48 17.85
N ASN A 170 -22.67 -1.56 18.32
CA ASN A 170 -23.34 -2.69 18.99
C ASN A 170 -24.35 -3.42 18.08
N ILE A 171 -24.06 -3.53 16.80
CA ILE A 171 -24.91 -4.13 15.77
C ILE A 171 -24.16 -5.25 15.05
N THR A 172 -24.86 -6.38 14.85
CA THR A 172 -24.39 -7.46 13.96
C THR A 172 -25.20 -7.42 12.68
N PRO A 173 -24.64 -6.89 11.56
CA PRO A 173 -25.37 -6.71 10.31
C PRO A 173 -25.50 -8.00 9.52
N ALA A 174 -24.62 -8.98 9.72
CA ALA A 174 -24.60 -10.25 8.99
C ALA A 174 -25.97 -10.95 9.00
N GLY A 175 -26.41 -11.42 7.81
CA GLY A 175 -27.71 -12.08 7.63
C GLY A 175 -28.92 -11.15 7.61
N LYS A 176 -28.76 -9.84 7.75
CA LYS A 176 -29.85 -8.88 7.61
C LYS A 176 -30.14 -8.59 6.14
N LYS A 177 -31.40 -8.49 5.76
CA LYS A 177 -31.81 -8.20 4.37
C LYS A 177 -31.28 -6.85 3.85
N TRP A 178 -31.10 -5.88 4.73
CA TRP A 178 -30.59 -4.56 4.40
C TRP A 178 -29.06 -4.49 4.33
N TYR A 179 -28.35 -5.58 4.63
CA TYR A 179 -26.88 -5.63 4.56
C TYR A 179 -26.45 -6.60 3.46
N GLN A 180 -25.75 -6.08 2.45
CA GLN A 180 -25.31 -6.89 1.29
C GLN A 180 -23.81 -6.76 1.11
N GLU A 181 -23.13 -7.88 1.06
CA GLU A 181 -21.70 -7.98 0.76
C GLU A 181 -21.49 -8.20 -0.73
N THR A 182 -20.56 -7.42 -1.32
CA THR A 182 -20.26 -7.50 -2.76
C THR A 182 -19.12 -8.46 -3.08
N GLY A 183 -18.16 -8.61 -2.18
CA GLY A 183 -16.91 -9.33 -2.47
C GLY A 183 -15.97 -8.55 -3.40
N LEU A 184 -16.25 -7.26 -3.67
CA LEU A 184 -15.59 -6.46 -4.72
C LEU A 184 -14.64 -5.39 -4.13
N GLY A 185 -13.78 -4.81 -5.00
CA GLY A 185 -12.95 -3.66 -4.67
C GLY A 185 -13.75 -2.38 -4.40
N MET A 186 -13.06 -1.32 -3.88
CA MET A 186 -13.76 -0.11 -3.42
C MET A 186 -14.52 0.60 -4.54
N GLY A 187 -13.90 0.80 -5.71
CA GLY A 187 -14.55 1.47 -6.83
C GLY A 187 -15.79 0.73 -7.32
N GLN A 188 -15.73 -0.59 -7.44
CA GLN A 188 -16.86 -1.42 -7.84
C GLN A 188 -17.97 -1.41 -6.78
N THR A 189 -17.63 -1.46 -5.49
CA THR A 189 -18.60 -1.36 -4.40
C THR A 189 -19.32 -0.02 -4.39
N LEU A 190 -18.62 1.09 -4.67
CA LEU A 190 -19.22 2.40 -4.83
C LEU A 190 -20.24 2.44 -5.98
N ASN A 191 -19.92 1.82 -7.12
CA ASN A 191 -20.86 1.71 -8.25
C ASN A 191 -22.11 0.92 -7.86
N VAL A 192 -21.96 -0.23 -7.20
CA VAL A 192 -23.11 -1.02 -6.71
C VAL A 192 -23.97 -0.22 -5.72
N ALA A 193 -23.33 0.51 -4.78
CA ALA A 193 -24.04 1.37 -3.83
C ALA A 193 -24.80 2.49 -4.55
N SER A 194 -24.20 3.09 -5.57
CA SER A 194 -24.81 4.14 -6.41
C SER A 194 -26.04 3.61 -7.16
N GLU A 195 -25.91 2.48 -7.85
CA GLU A 195 -27.00 1.87 -8.60
C GLU A 195 -28.18 1.45 -7.72
N LYS A 196 -27.89 0.93 -6.52
CA LYS A 196 -28.91 0.44 -5.58
C LYS A 196 -29.42 1.51 -4.61
N ASN A 197 -28.97 2.75 -4.70
CA ASN A 197 -29.26 3.82 -3.75
C ASN A 197 -28.96 3.43 -2.30
N GLY A 198 -27.89 2.60 -2.09
CA GLY A 198 -27.46 2.11 -0.80
C GLY A 198 -26.45 3.03 -0.13
N TYR A 199 -26.25 2.82 1.17
CA TYR A 199 -25.14 3.39 1.91
C TYR A 199 -23.91 2.51 1.78
N THR A 200 -22.71 3.09 1.86
CA THR A 200 -21.47 2.32 1.96
C THR A 200 -20.39 3.11 2.72
N LEU A 201 -19.45 2.40 3.31
CA LEU A 201 -18.22 2.98 3.83
C LEU A 201 -17.20 3.03 2.69
N ALA A 202 -16.62 4.18 2.43
CA ALA A 202 -15.60 4.35 1.41
C ALA A 202 -14.43 5.18 1.93
N ASP A 203 -13.22 4.96 1.41
CA ASP A 203 -12.16 5.95 1.55
C ASP A 203 -12.47 7.17 0.67
N ARG A 204 -12.18 8.37 1.18
CA ARG A 204 -12.46 9.63 0.49
C ARG A 204 -11.75 9.72 -0.86
N GLY A 205 -10.51 9.21 -0.95
CA GLY A 205 -9.71 9.27 -2.16
C GLY A 205 -10.40 8.57 -3.33
N THR A 206 -10.80 7.31 -3.15
CA THR A 206 -11.50 6.54 -4.19
C THR A 206 -12.87 7.17 -4.52
N TYR A 207 -13.62 7.61 -3.50
CA TYR A 207 -14.90 8.28 -3.74
C TYR A 207 -14.73 9.53 -4.61
N LEU A 208 -13.81 10.43 -4.27
CA LEU A 208 -13.59 11.66 -5.03
C LEU A 208 -13.08 11.38 -6.45
N ALA A 209 -12.22 10.38 -6.62
CA ALA A 209 -11.75 9.96 -7.94
C ALA A 209 -12.90 9.53 -8.86
N LEU A 210 -13.94 8.90 -8.31
CA LEU A 210 -15.08 8.35 -9.06
C LEU A 210 -16.33 9.21 -8.98
N LYS A 211 -16.37 10.28 -8.17
CA LYS A 211 -17.56 11.07 -7.82
C LYS A 211 -18.41 11.48 -9.03
N LYS A 212 -17.78 11.84 -10.15
CA LYS A 212 -18.49 12.31 -11.35
C LYS A 212 -19.44 11.25 -11.94
N ASN A 213 -19.19 9.97 -11.64
CA ASN A 213 -19.95 8.84 -12.16
C ASN A 213 -20.87 8.21 -11.09
N LEU A 214 -20.94 8.80 -9.88
CA LEU A 214 -21.68 8.26 -8.75
C LEU A 214 -22.85 9.17 -8.37
N ALA A 215 -24.03 8.60 -8.17
CA ALA A 215 -25.20 9.26 -7.60
C ALA A 215 -25.19 9.16 -6.06
N LEU A 216 -24.04 9.42 -5.44
CA LEU A 216 -23.82 9.32 -3.99
C LEU A 216 -23.30 10.66 -3.45
N ASP A 217 -23.79 11.04 -2.27
CA ASP A 217 -23.30 12.18 -1.49
C ASP A 217 -22.54 11.69 -0.26
N ILE A 218 -21.63 12.54 0.26
CA ILE A 218 -21.03 12.33 1.58
C ILE A 218 -22.10 12.67 2.63
N LEU A 219 -22.43 11.72 3.48
CA LEU A 219 -23.50 11.87 4.46
C LEU A 219 -22.98 11.89 5.91
N ALA A 220 -21.90 11.14 6.22
CA ALA A 220 -21.23 11.25 7.52
C ALA A 220 -19.72 11.20 7.36
N GLU A 221 -19.01 12.07 8.09
CA GLU A 221 -17.57 12.28 8.02
C GLU A 221 -17.02 12.96 9.28
N GLY A 222 -15.68 12.99 9.41
CA GLY A 222 -14.99 13.77 10.44
C GLY A 222 -14.93 13.12 11.82
N ASP A 223 -15.27 11.83 11.94
CA ASP A 223 -15.00 11.04 13.14
C ASP A 223 -13.52 10.62 13.14
N ALA A 224 -12.82 10.79 14.29
CA ALA A 224 -11.42 10.41 14.42
C ALA A 224 -11.17 8.92 14.13
N ILE A 225 -12.16 8.05 14.39
CA ILE A 225 -12.06 6.62 14.07
C ILE A 225 -12.03 6.36 12.56
N LEU A 226 -12.46 7.31 11.75
CA LEU A 226 -12.48 7.20 10.28
C LEU A 226 -11.13 7.49 9.62
N LEU A 227 -10.09 7.87 10.38
CA LEU A 227 -8.74 8.01 9.81
C LEU A 227 -8.29 6.72 9.16
N ASN A 228 -7.80 6.84 7.93
CA ASN A 228 -7.28 5.77 7.09
C ASN A 228 -5.79 6.00 6.84
N ILE A 229 -4.96 5.27 7.57
CA ILE A 229 -3.52 5.54 7.71
C ILE A 229 -2.73 4.54 6.88
N TYR A 230 -1.90 5.03 5.97
CA TYR A 230 -1.10 4.24 5.03
C TYR A 230 0.34 4.11 5.50
N HIS A 231 0.83 2.89 5.47
CA HIS A 231 2.24 2.59 5.72
C HIS A 231 2.86 1.88 4.53
N VAL A 232 4.13 2.17 4.31
CA VAL A 232 5.02 1.38 3.46
C VAL A 232 5.88 0.49 4.35
N MET A 233 6.08 -0.77 3.95
CA MET A 233 6.99 -1.71 4.61
C MET A 233 7.64 -2.64 3.60
N GLU A 234 8.86 -3.06 3.92
CA GLU A 234 9.63 -3.99 3.11
C GLU A 234 9.33 -5.42 3.56
N VAL A 235 9.22 -6.36 2.63
CA VAL A 235 9.15 -7.78 2.96
C VAL A 235 10.55 -8.24 3.41
N ASN A 236 10.60 -9.00 4.50
CA ASN A 236 11.85 -9.37 5.16
C ASN A 236 12.68 -10.35 4.31
N ASN A 237 13.79 -9.88 3.74
CA ASN A 237 14.68 -10.68 2.90
C ASN A 237 15.48 -11.72 3.67
N ALA A 238 15.65 -11.59 4.98
CA ALA A 238 16.25 -12.63 5.80
C ALA A 238 15.36 -13.90 5.85
N LYS A 239 14.04 -13.72 5.75
CA LYS A 239 13.06 -14.80 5.69
C LYS A 239 12.84 -15.27 4.25
N TRP A 240 12.90 -14.35 3.29
CA TRP A 240 12.62 -14.56 1.88
C TRP A 240 13.77 -14.06 0.98
N PRO A 241 14.86 -14.85 0.81
CA PRO A 241 16.07 -14.41 0.09
C PRO A 241 15.87 -14.04 -1.38
N LYS A 242 14.71 -14.37 -1.96
CA LYS A 242 14.37 -14.06 -3.36
C LYS A 242 13.76 -12.67 -3.57
N VAL A 243 13.30 -12.01 -2.47
CA VAL A 243 12.73 -10.66 -2.60
C VAL A 243 13.80 -9.64 -2.99
N ASN A 244 13.40 -8.68 -3.79
CA ASN A 244 14.26 -7.57 -4.19
C ASN A 244 14.37 -6.55 -3.05
N ALA A 245 15.21 -6.83 -2.05
CA ALA A 245 15.37 -5.96 -0.88
C ALA A 245 15.87 -4.55 -1.24
N ALA A 246 16.77 -4.43 -2.24
CA ALA A 246 17.29 -3.13 -2.66
C ALA A 246 16.20 -2.28 -3.34
N GLY A 247 15.42 -2.89 -4.22
CA GLY A 247 14.28 -2.22 -4.87
C GLY A 247 13.16 -1.89 -3.87
N ALA A 248 12.86 -2.79 -2.93
CA ALA A 248 11.89 -2.56 -1.85
C ALA A 248 12.27 -1.36 -0.99
N LYS A 249 13.54 -1.31 -0.55
CA LYS A 249 14.07 -0.18 0.21
C LYS A 249 14.02 1.12 -0.59
N ALA A 250 14.42 1.09 -1.87
CA ALA A 250 14.38 2.28 -2.72
C ALA A 250 12.95 2.81 -2.87
N PHE A 251 11.95 1.93 -3.06
CA PHE A 251 10.55 2.33 -3.14
C PHE A 251 10.05 2.89 -1.80
N ALA A 252 10.37 2.24 -0.70
CA ALA A 252 9.97 2.70 0.62
C ALA A 252 10.61 4.06 0.98
N ASP A 253 11.89 4.30 0.62
CA ASP A 253 12.55 5.59 0.79
C ASP A 253 11.92 6.66 -0.10
N PHE A 254 11.57 6.32 -1.34
CA PHE A 254 10.88 7.22 -2.25
C PHE A 254 9.54 7.67 -1.68
N MET A 255 8.71 6.77 -1.14
CA MET A 255 7.39 7.11 -0.60
C MET A 255 7.45 8.12 0.55
N VAL A 256 8.51 8.11 1.36
CA VAL A 256 8.69 9.05 2.48
C VAL A 256 9.60 10.23 2.17
N SER A 257 10.08 10.34 0.92
CA SER A 257 10.94 11.45 0.51
C SER A 257 10.16 12.77 0.45
N LYS A 258 10.84 13.89 0.67
CA LYS A 258 10.22 15.24 0.62
C LYS A 258 9.50 15.51 -0.71
N ASP A 259 10.11 15.13 -1.83
CA ASP A 259 9.54 15.35 -3.17
C ASP A 259 8.21 14.59 -3.31
N THR A 260 8.19 13.30 -2.89
CA THR A 260 6.98 12.47 -2.96
C THR A 260 5.90 12.97 -2.02
N GLN A 261 6.27 13.38 -0.81
CA GLN A 261 5.33 13.94 0.16
C GLN A 261 4.68 15.24 -0.34
N GLU A 262 5.41 16.05 -1.10
CA GLU A 262 4.86 17.25 -1.74
C GLU A 262 3.87 16.89 -2.88
N ILE A 263 4.17 15.86 -3.68
CA ILE A 263 3.22 15.35 -4.68
C ILE A 263 1.93 14.84 -3.99
N ILE A 264 2.07 14.08 -2.90
CA ILE A 264 0.91 13.58 -2.13
C ILE A 264 0.07 14.76 -1.61
N ARG A 265 0.71 15.83 -1.10
CA ARG A 265 0.04 17.00 -0.55
C ARG A 265 -0.85 17.73 -1.55
N THR A 266 -0.46 17.73 -2.82
CA THR A 266 -1.17 18.44 -3.88
C THR A 266 -2.02 17.52 -4.76
N PHE A 267 -1.87 16.21 -4.61
CA PHE A 267 -2.56 15.23 -5.45
C PHE A 267 -4.09 15.35 -5.33
N GLY A 268 -4.74 15.62 -6.45
CA GLY A 268 -6.19 15.77 -6.54
C GLY A 268 -6.72 17.20 -6.41
N VAL A 269 -5.91 18.16 -5.94
CA VAL A 269 -6.36 19.56 -5.72
C VAL A 269 -6.92 20.17 -7.00
N ASP A 270 -6.21 20.06 -8.12
CA ASP A 270 -6.64 20.64 -9.40
C ASP A 270 -7.96 20.05 -9.91
N LYS A 271 -8.20 18.76 -9.60
CA LYS A 271 -9.34 18.02 -10.12
C LYS A 271 -10.56 18.06 -9.20
N PHE A 272 -10.34 18.10 -7.88
CA PHE A 272 -11.39 17.93 -6.86
C PHE A 272 -11.51 19.13 -5.90
N GLY A 273 -10.64 20.13 -6.02
CA GLY A 273 -10.60 21.30 -5.14
C GLY A 273 -10.02 21.03 -3.75
N SER A 274 -9.59 19.78 -3.49
CA SER A 274 -8.95 19.35 -2.24
C SER A 274 -8.02 18.16 -2.47
N PRO A 275 -6.98 17.98 -1.63
CA PRO A 275 -6.12 16.82 -1.76
C PRO A 275 -6.88 15.53 -1.43
N LEU A 276 -6.53 14.44 -2.11
CA LEU A 276 -7.07 13.11 -1.81
C LEU A 276 -6.36 12.43 -0.64
N PHE A 277 -5.14 12.85 -0.33
CA PHE A 277 -4.31 12.32 0.73
C PHE A 277 -3.56 13.45 1.44
N PHE A 278 -3.19 13.22 2.69
CA PHE A 278 -2.40 14.13 3.52
C PHE A 278 -1.04 13.49 3.83
N PRO A 279 0.09 14.17 3.57
CA PRO A 279 1.42 13.63 3.80
C PRO A 279 1.75 13.55 5.29
N ASP A 280 2.34 12.42 5.71
CA ASP A 280 2.61 12.15 7.13
C ASP A 280 4.00 11.58 7.41
N ALA A 281 4.88 11.50 6.43
CA ALA A 281 6.23 11.01 6.67
C ALA A 281 6.92 11.80 7.79
N GLY A 282 7.46 11.09 8.78
CA GLY A 282 8.11 11.70 9.95
C GLY A 282 7.19 12.17 11.06
N LYS A 283 5.86 12.11 10.88
CA LYS A 283 4.89 12.38 11.96
C LYS A 283 4.68 11.15 12.84
N LYS A 284 4.08 11.37 14.01
CA LYS A 284 3.56 10.29 14.86
C LYS A 284 2.10 10.05 14.58
N VAL A 285 1.65 8.79 14.69
CA VAL A 285 0.26 8.42 14.40
C VAL A 285 -0.73 9.13 15.33
N GLU A 286 -0.36 9.33 16.59
CA GLU A 286 -1.16 10.04 17.61
C GLU A 286 -1.38 11.53 17.31
N ASP A 287 -0.63 12.10 16.36
CA ASP A 287 -0.74 13.52 15.98
C ASP A 287 -1.58 13.72 14.70
N LEU A 288 -2.05 12.63 14.10
CA LEU A 288 -2.85 12.72 12.88
C LEU A 288 -4.29 13.17 13.17
N GLY A 289 -4.83 14.03 12.29
CA GLY A 289 -6.20 14.50 12.39
C GLY A 289 -6.45 15.59 13.48
N LYS A 290 -5.38 16.17 14.02
CA LYS A 290 -5.44 17.30 14.96
C LYS A 290 -5.30 18.62 14.22
#